data_3dd8aadfe8323ef5e3dc7d81301152ec
#
_entry.id   3dd8aadfe8323ef5e3dc7d81301152ec
#
_cell.length_a   1.000
_cell.length_b   1.000
_cell.length_c   1.000
_cell.angle_alpha   90.00
_cell.angle_beta   90.00
_cell.angle_gamma   90.00
#
_symmetry.space_group_name_H-M   'P 1'
#
loop_
_entity.id
_entity.type
_entity.pdbx_description
1 polymer ?
#
loop_
_entity_poly.entity_id
_entity_poly.type
_entity_poly.pdbx_seq_one_letter_code
_entity_poly.pdbx_strand_id
1 'polypeptide(L)'
;IMALGASPSWIWILHDDSAPEPQALERLARAAEISPSVAVIGPKLLSWEKPIEIQQMGLTLTQTGKPFLLVSREYDQGQHDSTGDTLAVSTAGMLVSLGLWQKLGGLNDASPVFAQDLEFCLKARASGFRVIVEASARVHHAGLSMAAKRRKSWVGGNRRQGLAKAHIHLATATLPLALVIP
;
A
#
# COMPACT_ATOMS: atom_id res chain seq x y z
N ILE A 1 -22.43 -5.05 -7.52
CA ILE A 1 -22.25 -5.22 -6.05
C ILE A 1 -23.57 -5.76 -5.54
N MET A 2 -23.64 -7.06 -5.29
CA MET A 2 -24.83 -7.63 -4.61
C MET A 2 -24.65 -7.37 -3.12
N ALA A 3 -25.52 -6.53 -2.55
CA ALA A 3 -25.59 -6.32 -1.11
C ALA A 3 -26.25 -7.55 -0.48
N LEU A 4 -25.47 -8.44 0.07
CA LEU A 4 -25.96 -9.50 0.97
C LEU A 4 -26.21 -8.87 2.35
N GLY A 5 -27.33 -8.22 2.58
CA GLY A 5 -27.94 -7.93 3.89
C GLY A 5 -27.10 -7.27 5.00
N ALA A 6 -25.77 -7.24 4.91
CA ALA A 6 -24.88 -6.56 5.84
C ALA A 6 -24.20 -5.39 5.14
N SER A 7 -24.11 -4.24 5.78
CA SER A 7 -23.33 -3.12 5.26
C SER A 7 -21.87 -3.54 5.12
N PRO A 8 -21.21 -3.25 4.00
CA PRO A 8 -19.81 -3.62 3.81
C PRO A 8 -18.96 -2.93 4.89
N SER A 9 -18.07 -3.69 5.53
CA SER A 9 -17.19 -3.16 6.56
C SER A 9 -15.81 -2.80 6.02
N TRP A 10 -15.46 -3.30 4.83
CA TRP A 10 -14.16 -3.18 4.21
C TRP A 10 -14.26 -2.86 2.71
N ILE A 11 -13.26 -2.18 2.18
CA ILE A 11 -13.04 -1.90 0.76
C ILE A 11 -11.74 -2.58 0.34
N TRP A 12 -11.78 -3.38 -0.73
CA TRP A 12 -10.58 -3.95 -1.33
C TRP A 12 -10.24 -3.19 -2.61
N ILE A 13 -9.09 -2.53 -2.61
CA ILE A 13 -8.59 -1.74 -3.73
C ILE A 13 -7.60 -2.61 -4.51
N LEU A 14 -7.82 -2.73 -5.80
CA LEU A 14 -6.98 -3.46 -6.74
C LEU A 14 -6.65 -2.56 -7.93
N HIS A 15 -5.45 -2.69 -8.47
CA HIS A 15 -5.14 -2.12 -9.78
C HIS A 15 -5.70 -3.03 -10.89
N ASP A 16 -5.91 -2.46 -12.07
CA ASP A 16 -6.38 -3.18 -13.26
C ASP A 16 -5.35 -4.20 -13.79
N ASP A 17 -4.09 -4.05 -13.39
CA ASP A 17 -2.98 -4.96 -13.68
C ASP A 17 -2.58 -5.83 -12.45
N SER A 18 -3.51 -6.05 -11.51
CA SER A 18 -3.34 -6.92 -10.34
C SER A 18 -4.20 -8.17 -10.45
N ALA A 19 -3.65 -9.33 -10.10
CA ALA A 19 -4.36 -10.61 -10.00
C ALA A 19 -4.12 -11.25 -8.63
N PRO A 20 -5.14 -11.23 -7.74
CA PRO A 20 -5.04 -11.90 -6.45
C PRO A 20 -5.04 -13.43 -6.59
N GLU A 21 -4.29 -14.11 -5.72
CA GLU A 21 -4.48 -15.55 -5.52
C GLU A 21 -5.87 -15.84 -4.90
N PRO A 22 -6.44 -17.03 -5.12
CA PRO A 22 -7.82 -17.34 -4.69
C PRO A 22 -8.11 -17.08 -3.21
N GLN A 23 -7.12 -17.23 -2.34
CA GLN A 23 -7.26 -17.08 -0.88
C GLN A 23 -6.82 -15.68 -0.39
N ALA A 24 -6.38 -14.78 -1.27
CA ALA A 24 -5.81 -13.50 -0.86
C ALA A 24 -6.79 -12.67 -0.04
N LEU A 25 -8.04 -12.53 -0.48
CA LEU A 25 -9.06 -11.78 0.25
C LEU A 25 -9.37 -12.37 1.61
N GLU A 26 -9.50 -13.71 1.70
CA GLU A 26 -9.76 -14.41 2.96
C GLU A 26 -8.65 -14.13 3.99
N ARG A 27 -7.38 -14.20 3.55
CA ARG A 27 -6.21 -13.98 4.40
C ARG A 27 -6.14 -12.53 4.87
N LEU A 28 -6.40 -11.56 3.98
CA LEU A 28 -6.50 -10.15 4.36
C LEU A 28 -7.65 -9.91 5.36
N ALA A 29 -8.81 -10.52 5.15
CA ALA A 29 -9.95 -10.39 6.05
C ALA A 29 -9.67 -10.96 7.45
N ARG A 30 -9.00 -12.12 7.52
CA ARG A 30 -8.55 -12.69 8.81
C ARG A 30 -7.53 -11.81 9.52
N ALA A 31 -6.61 -11.19 8.77
CA ALA A 31 -5.66 -10.25 9.35
C ALA A 31 -6.33 -8.99 9.94
N ALA A 32 -7.49 -8.61 9.41
CA ALA A 32 -8.31 -7.53 9.96
C ALA A 32 -8.84 -7.82 11.37
N GLU A 33 -8.93 -9.08 11.75
CA GLU A 33 -9.44 -9.53 13.07
C GLU A 33 -8.36 -9.50 14.16
N ILE A 34 -7.08 -9.27 13.82
CA ILE A 34 -5.96 -9.25 14.77
C ILE A 34 -6.18 -8.19 15.86
N SER A 35 -6.68 -7.01 15.49
CA SER A 35 -6.94 -5.92 16.42
C SER A 35 -7.90 -4.90 15.81
N PRO A 36 -8.81 -4.31 16.61
CA PRO A 36 -9.67 -3.23 16.17
C PRO A 36 -8.91 -1.98 15.65
N SER A 37 -7.65 -1.83 16.01
CA SER A 37 -6.80 -0.74 15.52
C SER A 37 -6.26 -0.98 14.11
N VAL A 38 -6.28 -2.21 13.60
CA VAL A 38 -5.87 -2.53 12.22
C VAL A 38 -6.96 -2.05 11.28
N ALA A 39 -6.63 -1.10 10.41
CA ALA A 39 -7.58 -0.52 9.49
C ALA A 39 -7.10 -0.46 8.03
N VAL A 40 -5.81 -0.74 7.79
CA VAL A 40 -5.23 -0.86 6.45
C VAL A 40 -4.33 -2.08 6.40
N ILE A 41 -4.53 -2.94 5.40
CA ILE A 41 -3.81 -4.20 5.25
C ILE A 41 -3.35 -4.34 3.80
N GLY A 42 -2.08 -4.61 3.58
CA GLY A 42 -1.53 -4.90 2.26
C GLY A 42 -1.10 -6.35 2.10
N PRO A 43 -1.20 -6.92 0.91
CA PRO A 43 -0.66 -8.24 0.61
C PRO A 43 0.85 -8.19 0.33
N LYS A 44 1.45 -9.37 0.22
CA LYS A 44 2.71 -9.57 -0.48
C LYS A 44 2.45 -9.43 -1.98
N LEU A 45 3.03 -8.40 -2.63
CA LEU A 45 2.95 -8.24 -4.08
C LEU A 45 4.06 -9.03 -4.76
N LEU A 46 3.67 -9.94 -5.65
CA LEU A 46 4.56 -10.75 -6.46
C LEU A 46 4.65 -10.20 -7.89
N SER A 47 5.80 -10.39 -8.52
CA SER A 47 6.00 -9.99 -9.90
C SER A 47 5.14 -10.85 -10.84
N TRP A 48 4.44 -10.21 -11.79
CA TRP A 48 3.71 -10.93 -12.83
C TRP A 48 4.63 -11.75 -13.73
N GLU A 49 5.77 -11.16 -14.12
CA GLU A 49 6.73 -11.83 -15.01
C GLU A 49 7.53 -12.94 -14.32
N LYS A 50 7.73 -12.79 -12.99
CA LYS A 50 8.49 -13.73 -12.16
C LYS A 50 7.69 -14.07 -10.91
N PRO A 51 6.75 -15.00 -10.96
CA PRO A 51 5.78 -15.25 -9.87
C PRO A 51 6.37 -15.61 -8.51
N ILE A 52 7.64 -15.98 -8.46
CA ILE A 52 8.38 -16.28 -7.22
C ILE A 52 9.22 -15.09 -6.73
N GLU A 53 9.18 -13.94 -7.41
CA GLU A 53 9.90 -12.73 -6.99
C GLU A 53 8.94 -11.79 -6.27
N ILE A 54 9.31 -11.39 -5.04
CA ILE A 54 8.60 -10.36 -4.30
C ILE A 54 8.84 -9.03 -5.01
N GLN A 55 7.80 -8.47 -5.60
CA GLN A 55 7.85 -7.16 -6.23
C GLN A 55 7.90 -6.06 -5.17
N GLN A 56 7.05 -6.20 -4.14
CA GLN A 56 6.93 -5.24 -3.06
C GLN A 56 6.23 -5.87 -1.85
N MET A 57 6.75 -5.60 -0.65
CA MET A 57 6.10 -5.92 0.60
C MET A 57 6.42 -4.82 1.62
N GLY A 58 5.40 -4.03 1.96
CA GLY A 58 5.55 -2.88 2.84
C GLY A 58 6.38 -1.73 2.26
N LEU A 59 6.12 -0.55 2.78
CA LEU A 59 6.79 0.68 2.39
C LEU A 59 7.03 1.55 3.62
N THR A 60 8.19 2.21 3.67
CA THR A 60 8.54 3.16 4.72
C THR A 60 9.19 4.40 4.13
N LEU A 61 9.61 5.32 5.00
CA LEU A 61 10.33 6.54 4.63
C LEU A 61 11.70 6.57 5.29
N THR A 62 12.68 7.07 4.56
CA THR A 62 13.96 7.47 5.16
C THR A 62 13.75 8.69 6.06
N GLN A 63 14.70 9.01 6.93
CA GLN A 63 14.68 10.23 7.76
C GLN A 63 14.54 11.52 6.93
N THR A 64 14.92 11.47 5.65
CA THR A 64 14.76 12.61 4.71
C THR A 64 13.42 12.58 3.97
N GLY A 65 12.46 11.72 4.37
CA GLY A 65 11.13 11.60 3.75
C GLY A 65 11.13 10.92 2.38
N LYS A 66 12.21 10.21 1.99
CA LYS A 66 12.24 9.47 0.72
C LYS A 66 11.55 8.11 0.89
N PRO A 67 10.57 7.75 0.02
CA PRO A 67 9.96 6.42 0.05
C PRO A 67 10.98 5.31 -0.17
N PHE A 68 10.85 4.26 0.62
CA PHE A 68 11.71 3.08 0.60
C PHE A 68 10.86 1.83 0.75
N LEU A 69 11.06 0.83 -0.12
CA LEU A 69 10.41 -0.47 -0.02
C LEU A 69 11.14 -1.32 1.01
N LEU A 70 10.41 -1.87 1.98
CA LEU A 70 11.02 -2.73 3.03
C LEU A 70 11.56 -4.02 2.42
N VAL A 71 10.79 -4.65 1.53
CA VAL A 71 11.18 -5.83 0.77
C VAL A 71 10.85 -5.61 -0.70
N SER A 72 11.81 -5.84 -1.58
CA SER A 72 11.59 -5.75 -3.03
C SER A 72 12.67 -6.49 -3.82
N ARG A 73 12.27 -7.13 -4.93
CA ARG A 73 13.15 -7.84 -5.87
C ARG A 73 13.95 -8.98 -5.22
N GLU A 74 13.33 -9.65 -4.28
CA GLU A 74 13.86 -10.85 -3.64
C GLU A 74 13.04 -12.07 -4.08
N TYR A 75 13.66 -13.24 -4.19
CA TYR A 75 12.92 -14.49 -4.37
C TYR A 75 12.18 -14.83 -3.08
N ASP A 76 10.89 -15.18 -3.21
CA ASP A 76 10.05 -15.60 -2.09
C ASP A 76 10.42 -17.03 -1.67
N GLN A 77 11.18 -17.15 -0.61
CA GLN A 77 11.62 -18.40 0.01
C GLN A 77 11.01 -18.59 1.41
N GLY A 78 9.97 -17.83 1.74
CA GLY A 78 9.34 -17.82 3.06
C GLY A 78 10.04 -16.94 4.10
N GLN A 79 11.15 -16.27 3.75
CA GLN A 79 11.92 -15.43 4.67
C GLN A 79 11.13 -14.22 5.18
N HIS A 80 10.07 -13.84 4.49
CA HIS A 80 9.19 -12.71 4.83
C HIS A 80 7.74 -13.13 5.04
N ASP A 81 7.49 -14.31 5.61
CA ASP A 81 6.12 -14.84 5.80
C ASP A 81 5.47 -14.41 7.12
N SER A 82 6.01 -13.40 7.79
CA SER A 82 5.43 -12.82 9.00
C SER A 82 4.53 -11.63 8.68
N THR A 83 3.35 -11.61 9.32
CA THR A 83 2.47 -10.43 9.37
C THR A 83 3.11 -9.37 10.26
N GLY A 84 3.16 -8.12 9.82
CA GLY A 84 3.81 -7.06 10.58
C GLY A 84 3.35 -5.65 10.27
N ASP A 85 3.63 -4.74 11.20
CA ASP A 85 3.39 -3.31 11.00
C ASP A 85 4.30 -2.74 9.93
N THR A 86 3.75 -1.83 9.15
CA THR A 86 4.47 -1.06 8.13
C THR A 86 3.99 0.38 8.10
N LEU A 87 4.76 1.27 7.52
CA LEU A 87 4.32 2.65 7.37
C LEU A 87 3.20 2.77 6.33
N ALA A 88 3.33 2.06 5.22
CA ALA A 88 2.35 2.07 4.15
C ALA A 88 2.36 0.76 3.34
N VAL A 89 1.29 0.54 2.59
CA VAL A 89 1.10 -0.55 1.65
C VAL A 89 0.56 -0.01 0.32
N SER A 90 0.79 -0.74 -0.76
CA SER A 90 0.36 -0.32 -2.10
C SER A 90 -1.14 -0.53 -2.31
N THR A 91 -1.78 0.38 -3.02
CA THR A 91 -3.17 0.25 -3.51
C THR A 91 -3.35 -0.89 -4.52
N ALA A 92 -2.29 -1.53 -4.99
CA ALA A 92 -2.37 -2.70 -5.89
C ALA A 92 -3.03 -3.95 -5.25
N GLY A 93 -3.32 -3.90 -3.93
CA GLY A 93 -3.99 -4.98 -3.21
C GLY A 93 -4.45 -4.57 -1.80
N MET A 94 -4.63 -3.29 -1.55
CA MET A 94 -4.94 -2.74 -0.22
C MET A 94 -6.36 -3.09 0.22
N LEU A 95 -6.50 -3.68 1.40
CA LEU A 95 -7.76 -3.78 2.13
C LEU A 95 -7.82 -2.67 3.17
N VAL A 96 -8.90 -1.89 3.17
CA VAL A 96 -9.09 -0.75 4.08
C VAL A 96 -10.47 -0.79 4.72
N SER A 97 -10.56 -0.46 6.01
CA SER A 97 -11.86 -0.39 6.69
C SER A 97 -12.71 0.76 6.11
N LEU A 98 -13.99 0.49 5.86
CA LEU A 98 -14.91 1.49 5.31
C LEU A 98 -15.01 2.73 6.20
N GLY A 99 -15.01 2.54 7.53
CA GLY A 99 -15.05 3.66 8.47
C GLY A 99 -13.85 4.58 8.37
N LEU A 100 -12.64 4.03 8.23
CA LEU A 100 -11.43 4.83 8.00
C LEU A 100 -11.47 5.52 6.64
N TRP A 101 -11.88 4.79 5.58
CA TRP A 101 -12.01 5.36 4.24
C TRP A 101 -12.92 6.59 4.21
N GLN A 102 -14.09 6.49 4.84
CA GLN A 102 -15.04 7.60 4.95
C GLN A 102 -14.49 8.75 5.80
N LYS A 103 -13.85 8.43 6.94
CA LYS A 103 -13.23 9.43 7.83
C LYS A 103 -12.16 10.26 7.13
N LEU A 104 -11.34 9.63 6.27
CA LEU A 104 -10.26 10.31 5.56
C LEU A 104 -10.67 10.91 4.20
N GLY A 105 -11.89 10.62 3.73
CA GLY A 105 -12.39 11.08 2.43
C GLY A 105 -11.80 10.34 1.23
N GLY A 106 -11.30 9.10 1.43
CA GLY A 106 -10.67 8.31 0.36
C GLY A 106 -9.26 8.75 0.00
N LEU A 107 -8.81 8.38 -1.20
CA LEU A 107 -7.53 8.84 -1.75
C LEU A 107 -7.65 10.32 -2.17
N ASN A 108 -6.59 11.07 -1.96
CA ASN A 108 -6.57 12.50 -2.28
C ASN A 108 -6.29 12.71 -3.79
N ASP A 109 -7.26 13.20 -4.54
CA ASP A 109 -7.15 13.48 -5.98
C ASP A 109 -6.10 14.56 -6.30
N ALA A 110 -5.82 15.46 -5.36
CA ALA A 110 -4.78 16.46 -5.50
C ALA A 110 -3.36 15.89 -5.32
N SER A 111 -3.25 14.69 -4.72
CA SER A 111 -1.98 14.00 -4.55
C SER A 111 -1.50 13.39 -5.86
N PRO A 112 -0.18 13.43 -6.14
CA PRO A 112 0.36 12.67 -7.25
C PRO A 112 0.05 11.17 -7.12
N VAL A 113 -0.40 10.53 -8.19
CA VAL A 113 -0.84 9.10 -8.22
C VAL A 113 0.13 8.15 -7.51
N PHE A 114 1.44 8.38 -7.64
CA PHE A 114 2.46 7.54 -7.00
C PHE A 114 2.76 7.91 -5.53
N ALA A 115 1.93 8.73 -4.91
CA ALA A 115 2.05 9.12 -3.51
C ALA A 115 0.72 8.95 -2.76
N GLN A 116 -0.37 8.62 -3.44
CA GLN A 116 -1.71 8.52 -2.85
C GLN A 116 -1.80 7.42 -1.79
N ASP A 117 -1.21 6.26 -2.07
CA ASP A 117 -1.15 5.12 -1.15
C ASP A 117 -0.36 5.46 0.12
N LEU A 118 0.82 6.04 -0.04
CA LEU A 118 1.64 6.48 1.10
C LEU A 118 0.97 7.57 1.91
N GLU A 119 0.40 8.61 1.26
CA GLU A 119 -0.31 9.68 1.95
C GLU A 119 -1.50 9.16 2.74
N PHE A 120 -2.31 8.27 2.16
CA PHE A 120 -3.45 7.66 2.82
C PHE A 120 -3.02 6.88 4.07
N CYS A 121 -2.00 6.03 3.94
CA CYS A 121 -1.48 5.25 5.06
C CYS A 121 -0.89 6.14 6.17
N LEU A 122 -0.20 7.23 5.82
CA LEU A 122 0.29 8.21 6.81
C LEU A 122 -0.86 8.87 7.57
N LYS A 123 -1.93 9.27 6.88
CA LYS A 123 -3.13 9.83 7.52
C LYS A 123 -3.83 8.80 8.41
N ALA A 124 -3.88 7.54 8.00
CA ALA A 124 -4.42 6.45 8.80
C ALA A 124 -3.64 6.31 10.12
N ARG A 125 -2.33 6.26 10.06
CA ARG A 125 -1.45 6.17 11.23
C ARG A 125 -1.56 7.42 12.13
N ALA A 126 -1.58 8.61 11.55
CA ALA A 126 -1.80 9.86 12.29
C ALA A 126 -3.17 9.90 12.99
N SER A 127 -4.15 9.14 12.48
CA SER A 127 -5.47 8.97 13.10
C SER A 127 -5.52 7.85 14.15
N GLY A 128 -4.36 7.23 14.50
CA GLY A 128 -4.25 6.18 15.53
C GLY A 128 -4.50 4.76 15.02
N PHE A 129 -4.63 4.55 13.70
CA PHE A 129 -4.83 3.22 13.13
C PHE A 129 -3.51 2.57 12.71
N ARG A 130 -3.50 1.24 12.76
CA ARG A 130 -2.38 0.44 12.29
C ARG A 130 -2.50 0.13 10.80
N VAL A 131 -1.36 0.15 10.12
CA VAL A 131 -1.16 -0.34 8.76
C VAL A 131 -0.28 -1.56 8.84
N ILE A 132 -0.72 -2.69 8.31
CA ILE A 132 0.02 -3.95 8.37
C ILE A 132 0.20 -4.58 6.98
N VAL A 133 1.19 -5.44 6.86
CA VAL A 133 1.33 -6.37 5.74
C VAL A 133 0.90 -7.75 6.20
N GLU A 134 0.04 -8.41 5.42
CA GLU A 134 -0.30 -9.83 5.56
C GLU A 134 0.45 -10.62 4.50
N ALA A 135 1.55 -11.24 4.90
CA ALA A 135 2.48 -11.91 3.99
C ALA A 135 1.89 -13.16 3.32
N SER A 136 0.92 -13.82 3.96
CA SER A 136 0.26 -14.98 3.38
C SER A 136 -0.75 -14.61 2.28
N ALA A 137 -1.25 -13.37 2.28
CA ALA A 137 -2.08 -12.85 1.20
C ALA A 137 -1.17 -12.44 0.02
N ARG A 138 -1.36 -13.08 -1.13
CA ARG A 138 -0.51 -12.89 -2.31
C ARG A 138 -1.31 -12.29 -3.46
N VAL A 139 -0.73 -11.28 -4.11
CA VAL A 139 -1.31 -10.62 -5.30
C VAL A 139 -0.22 -10.45 -6.33
N HIS A 140 -0.43 -10.99 -7.53
CA HIS A 140 0.46 -10.77 -8.67
C HIS A 140 0.16 -9.40 -9.29
N HIS A 141 1.20 -8.62 -9.57
CA HIS A 141 1.06 -7.26 -10.09
C HIS A 141 2.02 -7.04 -11.26
N ALA A 142 1.50 -6.62 -12.40
CA ALA A 142 2.31 -6.40 -13.59
C ALA A 142 3.13 -5.10 -13.55
N GLY A 143 2.67 -4.10 -12.82
CA GLY A 143 3.35 -2.82 -12.67
C GLY A 143 3.48 -2.04 -13.97
N LEU A 144 2.48 -2.15 -14.87
CA LEU A 144 2.49 -1.57 -16.21
C LEU A 144 2.68 -0.05 -16.20
N SER A 145 2.09 0.62 -15.23
CA SER A 145 2.25 2.07 -15.05
C SER A 145 3.71 2.47 -14.79
N MET A 146 4.45 1.65 -14.05
CA MET A 146 5.88 1.85 -13.78
C MET A 146 6.74 1.51 -14.99
N ALA A 147 6.37 0.48 -15.76
CA ALA A 147 7.04 0.08 -17.00
C ALA A 147 6.84 1.12 -18.11
N ALA A 148 5.60 1.62 -18.29
CA ALA A 148 5.28 2.68 -19.24
C ALA A 148 6.03 3.98 -18.92
N LYS A 149 6.25 4.28 -17.63
CA LYS A 149 7.02 5.43 -17.18
C LYS A 149 8.49 5.35 -17.58
N ARG A 150 9.12 4.17 -17.52
CA ARG A 150 10.51 3.98 -18.00
C ARG A 150 10.66 4.27 -19.49
N ARG A 151 9.66 3.94 -20.32
CA ARG A 151 9.67 4.18 -21.78
C ARG A 151 9.40 5.63 -22.18
N LYS A 152 8.64 6.40 -21.39
CA LYS A 152 8.28 7.82 -21.68
C LYS A 152 9.11 8.84 -20.90
N SER A 153 10.09 8.43 -20.10
CA SER A 153 10.55 9.18 -18.94
C SER A 153 11.61 10.24 -19.17
N TRP A 154 11.97 10.55 -20.43
CA TRP A 154 13.05 11.54 -20.57
C TRP A 154 12.63 13.00 -20.30
N VAL A 155 11.36 13.35 -20.45
CA VAL A 155 10.93 14.76 -20.22
C VAL A 155 9.83 14.94 -19.16
N GLY A 156 8.92 13.99 -18.98
CA GLY A 156 7.76 14.14 -18.08
C GLY A 156 7.87 13.43 -16.72
N GLY A 157 8.70 12.39 -16.64
CA GLY A 157 8.78 11.52 -15.44
C GLY A 157 9.41 12.19 -14.23
N ASN A 158 10.44 13.00 -14.44
CA ASN A 158 11.16 13.70 -13.37
C ASN A 158 10.29 14.73 -12.64
N ARG A 159 9.40 15.42 -13.36
CA ARG A 159 8.50 16.43 -12.76
C ARG A 159 7.44 15.79 -11.86
N ARG A 160 6.79 14.69 -12.30
CA ARG A 160 5.78 14.00 -11.50
C ARG A 160 6.38 13.33 -10.25
N GLN A 161 7.60 12.79 -10.36
CA GLN A 161 8.32 12.26 -9.20
C GLN A 161 8.76 13.34 -8.24
N GLY A 162 9.18 14.49 -8.74
CA GLY A 162 9.52 15.66 -7.93
C GLY A 162 8.32 16.17 -7.14
N LEU A 163 7.15 16.27 -7.78
CA LEU A 163 5.90 16.68 -7.13
C LEU A 163 5.44 15.66 -6.08
N ALA A 164 5.53 14.35 -6.37
CA ALA A 164 5.22 13.32 -5.39
C ALA A 164 6.14 13.38 -4.17
N LYS A 165 7.44 13.56 -4.37
CA LYS A 165 8.40 13.74 -3.27
C LYS A 165 8.11 14.99 -2.45
N ALA A 166 7.87 16.13 -3.11
CA ALA A 166 7.54 17.38 -2.43
C ALA A 166 6.24 17.27 -1.62
N HIS A 167 5.22 16.59 -2.17
CA HIS A 167 3.97 16.35 -1.48
C HIS A 167 4.17 15.48 -0.23
N ILE A 168 4.93 14.40 -0.34
CA ILE A 168 5.26 13.53 0.80
C ILE A 168 6.03 14.30 1.86
N HIS A 169 7.03 15.12 1.48
CA HIS A 169 7.76 15.95 2.44
C HIS A 169 6.85 16.91 3.19
N LEU A 170 5.91 17.56 2.49
CA LEU A 170 4.94 18.46 3.13
C LEU A 170 3.99 17.70 4.05
N ALA A 171 3.51 16.52 3.63
CA ALA A 171 2.63 15.68 4.44
C ALA A 171 3.33 15.13 5.69
N THR A 172 4.62 14.78 5.59
CA THR A 172 5.41 14.24 6.71
C THR A 172 5.94 15.31 7.65
N ALA A 173 6.15 16.54 7.19
CA ALA A 173 6.62 17.66 8.02
C ALA A 173 5.65 18.01 9.16
N THR A 174 4.37 17.64 9.02
CA THR A 174 3.33 17.88 10.03
C THR A 174 3.13 16.68 10.98
N LEU A 175 3.80 15.54 10.73
CA LEU A 175 3.66 14.34 11.54
C LEU A 175 4.68 14.31 12.69
N PRO A 176 4.31 13.85 13.90
CA PRO A 176 5.28 13.61 14.96
C PRO A 176 6.33 12.59 14.49
N LEU A 177 7.58 12.82 14.86
CA LEU A 177 8.72 11.98 14.45
C LEU A 177 8.51 10.49 14.79
N ALA A 178 7.80 10.19 15.89
CA ALA A 178 7.47 8.84 16.33
C ALA A 178 6.58 8.04 15.34
N LEU A 179 5.91 8.71 14.40
CA LEU A 179 5.08 8.06 13.37
C LEU A 179 5.86 7.70 12.09
N VAL A 180 7.07 8.21 11.95
CA VAL A 180 7.91 8.07 10.75
C VAL A 180 8.96 6.97 10.92
N ILE A 181 9.28 6.62 12.16
CA ILE A 181 10.24 5.54 12.49
C ILE A 181 9.42 4.33 12.96
N PRO A 182 9.53 3.18 12.29
CA PRO A 182 8.90 1.93 12.75
C PRO A 182 9.49 1.44 14.06
#